data_3956d0d7a5681a126fe3e9c1ca11f39b
#
_entry.id   3956d0d7a5681a126fe3e9c1ca11f39b
#
_cell.length_a   1.000
_cell.length_b   1.000
_cell.length_c   1.000
_cell.angle_alpha   90.00
_cell.angle_beta   90.00
_cell.angle_gamma   90.00
#
_symmetry.space_group_name_H-M   'P 1'
#
loop_
_entity.id
_entity.type
_entity.pdbx_description
1 polymer ?
#
loop_
_entity_poly.entity_id
_entity_poly.type
_entity_poly.pdbx_seq_one_letter_code
_entity_poly.pdbx_strand_id
1 'polypeptide(L)'
;LVMNFPTPHPKKKHATLRLTHVDRLIAYRPLLAPGAALLLKTDSDPFLQFSLEELALARYRVVRATHSWRAAHPDAPETEYEAKLVAKGAPVLAVEAAPTAEPAPDPSEIVQTAHASLYDYLPANLDELDYVPHGMEGAVENMRNHARRLAEKQAAGAHGEIAR
;
A
#
# COMPACT_ATOMS: atom_id res chain seq x y z
N LEU A 1 -4.79 -15.57 -9.74
CA LEU A 1 -3.46 -14.99 -9.55
C LEU A 1 -3.29 -14.59 -8.09
N VAL A 2 -2.23 -15.08 -7.43
CA VAL A 2 -1.95 -14.75 -6.03
C VAL A 2 -0.61 -14.02 -5.93
N MET A 3 -0.60 -12.90 -5.22
CA MET A 3 0.57 -12.07 -4.92
C MET A 3 0.75 -12.04 -3.40
N ASN A 4 1.71 -12.81 -2.90
CA ASN A 4 2.02 -12.88 -1.46
C ASN A 4 3.17 -11.93 -1.12
N PHE A 5 2.88 -10.86 -0.39
CA PHE A 5 3.84 -9.89 0.12
C PHE A 5 4.87 -9.42 -0.93
N PRO A 6 4.43 -8.95 -2.09
CA PRO A 6 5.35 -8.43 -3.09
C PRO A 6 6.03 -7.16 -2.57
N THR A 7 7.24 -6.90 -3.05
CA THR A 7 8.00 -5.71 -2.67
C THR A 7 7.20 -4.44 -2.98
N PRO A 8 6.91 -3.59 -1.99
CA PRO A 8 6.02 -2.44 -2.17
C PRO A 8 6.65 -1.26 -2.94
N HIS A 9 7.99 -1.20 -3.04
CA HIS A 9 8.71 -0.11 -3.73
C HIS A 9 8.21 1.28 -3.35
N PRO A 10 8.44 1.78 -2.11
CA PRO A 10 7.73 2.95 -1.60
C PRO A 10 8.05 4.26 -2.32
N LYS A 11 9.24 4.38 -2.93
CA LYS A 11 9.68 5.60 -3.61
C LYS A 11 8.97 5.81 -4.95
N LYS A 12 8.60 7.07 -5.27
CA LYS A 12 7.96 7.48 -6.54
C LYS A 12 8.64 6.90 -7.78
N LYS A 13 9.97 6.99 -7.85
CA LYS A 13 10.75 6.52 -9.01
C LYS A 13 10.67 5.01 -9.29
N HIS A 14 10.13 4.25 -8.35
CA HIS A 14 9.97 2.79 -8.46
C HIS A 14 8.49 2.37 -8.58
N ALA A 15 7.56 3.29 -8.77
CA ALA A 15 6.12 2.98 -8.81
C ALA A 15 5.79 1.93 -9.88
N THR A 16 6.38 2.02 -11.07
CA THR A 16 6.18 1.08 -12.18
C THR A 16 6.72 -0.34 -11.93
N LEU A 17 7.54 -0.53 -10.88
CA LEU A 17 8.03 -1.85 -10.47
C LEU A 17 7.01 -2.62 -9.62
N ARG A 18 6.00 -1.95 -9.07
CA ARG A 18 4.96 -2.57 -8.24
C ARG A 18 4.15 -3.55 -9.06
N LEU A 19 3.88 -4.74 -8.50
CA LEU A 19 3.08 -5.75 -9.21
C LEU A 19 1.63 -5.31 -9.46
N THR A 20 1.12 -4.38 -8.68
CA THR A 20 -0.22 -3.80 -8.81
C THR A 20 -0.25 -2.47 -9.56
N HIS A 21 0.85 -2.06 -10.21
CA HIS A 21 0.82 -0.91 -11.11
C HIS A 21 -0.17 -1.17 -12.27
N VAL A 22 -0.90 -0.14 -12.69
CA VAL A 22 -1.99 -0.25 -13.67
C VAL A 22 -1.58 -0.97 -14.97
N ASP A 23 -0.39 -0.69 -15.51
CA ASP A 23 0.11 -1.36 -16.73
C ASP A 23 0.23 -2.87 -16.54
N ARG A 24 0.67 -3.32 -15.37
CA ARG A 24 0.77 -4.75 -15.04
C ARG A 24 -0.60 -5.37 -14.84
N LEU A 25 -1.49 -4.67 -14.15
CA LEU A 25 -2.87 -5.13 -13.96
C LEU A 25 -3.60 -5.31 -15.29
N ILE A 26 -3.41 -4.38 -16.24
CA ILE A 26 -3.93 -4.51 -17.60
C ILE A 26 -3.36 -5.75 -18.29
N ALA A 27 -2.04 -5.95 -18.18
CA ALA A 27 -1.36 -7.10 -18.79
C ALA A 27 -1.79 -8.46 -18.17
N TYR A 28 -2.26 -8.49 -16.92
CA TYR A 28 -2.75 -9.71 -16.29
C TYR A 28 -4.16 -10.10 -16.74
N ARG A 29 -4.99 -9.16 -17.18
CA ARG A 29 -6.39 -9.44 -17.57
C ARG A 29 -6.55 -10.60 -18.55
N PRO A 30 -5.82 -10.67 -19.68
CA PRO A 30 -5.96 -11.78 -20.62
C PRO A 30 -5.41 -13.12 -20.09
N LEU A 31 -4.65 -13.10 -19.00
CA LEU A 31 -4.08 -14.32 -18.38
C LEU A 31 -5.05 -14.94 -17.36
N LEU A 32 -6.07 -14.20 -16.95
CA LEU A 32 -7.06 -14.68 -16.00
C LEU A 32 -8.19 -15.41 -16.73
N ALA A 33 -8.46 -16.65 -16.31
CA ALA A 33 -9.61 -17.38 -16.82
C ALA A 33 -10.94 -16.65 -16.48
N PRO A 34 -12.02 -16.87 -17.24
CA PRO A 34 -13.32 -16.32 -16.91
C PRO A 34 -13.72 -16.63 -15.46
N GLY A 35 -14.10 -15.62 -14.71
CA GLY A 35 -14.46 -15.74 -13.29
C GLY A 35 -13.28 -15.85 -12.31
N ALA A 36 -12.04 -15.86 -12.80
CA ALA A 36 -10.87 -15.84 -11.92
C ALA A 36 -10.65 -14.46 -11.28
N ALA A 37 -10.00 -14.48 -10.11
CA ALA A 37 -9.66 -13.29 -9.36
C ALA A 37 -8.14 -13.17 -9.15
N LEU A 38 -7.72 -11.95 -8.82
CA LEU A 38 -6.42 -11.61 -8.28
C LEU A 38 -6.56 -11.49 -6.77
N LEU A 39 -5.63 -12.07 -6.01
CA LEU A 39 -5.50 -11.90 -4.57
C LEU A 39 -4.12 -11.29 -4.28
N LEU A 40 -4.11 -10.10 -3.69
CA LEU A 40 -2.92 -9.49 -3.09
C LEU A 40 -2.97 -9.68 -1.58
N LYS A 41 -1.88 -10.15 -0.96
CA LYS A 41 -1.63 -10.06 0.48
C LYS A 41 -0.39 -9.20 0.73
N THR A 42 -0.46 -8.31 1.71
CA THR A 42 0.61 -7.38 2.08
C THR A 42 0.51 -6.98 3.56
N ASP A 43 1.62 -6.55 4.14
CA ASP A 43 1.69 -5.92 5.47
C ASP A 43 1.63 -4.39 5.39
N SER A 44 1.65 -3.83 4.18
CA SER A 44 1.75 -2.39 3.93
C SER A 44 0.40 -1.79 3.57
N ASP A 45 -0.20 -1.04 4.51
CA ASP A 45 -1.43 -0.28 4.23
C ASP A 45 -1.23 0.75 3.11
N PRO A 46 -0.15 1.55 3.05
CA PRO A 46 0.12 2.41 1.91
C PRO A 46 0.14 1.69 0.56
N PHE A 47 0.65 0.46 0.52
CA PHE A 47 0.66 -0.32 -0.71
C PHE A 47 -0.72 -0.88 -1.04
N LEU A 48 -1.52 -1.25 -0.04
CA LEU A 48 -2.91 -1.67 -0.24
C LEU A 48 -3.74 -0.52 -0.83
N GLN A 49 -3.64 0.70 -0.26
CA GLN A 49 -4.36 1.89 -0.75
C GLN A 49 -3.98 2.22 -2.20
N PHE A 50 -2.69 2.28 -2.50
CA PHE A 50 -2.21 2.41 -3.88
C PHE A 50 -2.81 1.34 -4.80
N SER A 51 -2.80 0.07 -4.36
CA SER A 51 -3.29 -1.03 -5.18
C SER A 51 -4.79 -0.94 -5.46
N LEU A 52 -5.59 -0.45 -4.52
CA LEU A 52 -7.02 -0.22 -4.73
C LEU A 52 -7.28 0.82 -5.82
N GLU A 53 -6.52 1.91 -5.85
CA GLU A 53 -6.64 2.94 -6.88
C GLU A 53 -6.21 2.41 -8.26
N GLU A 54 -5.09 1.69 -8.33
CA GLU A 54 -4.59 1.08 -9.58
C GLU A 54 -5.55 0.00 -10.13
N LEU A 55 -6.18 -0.78 -9.25
CA LEU A 55 -7.21 -1.76 -9.63
C LEU A 55 -8.41 -1.07 -10.28
N ALA A 56 -8.85 0.07 -9.75
CA ALA A 56 -9.94 0.85 -10.33
C ALA A 56 -9.55 1.39 -11.72
N LEU A 57 -8.34 1.95 -11.87
CA LEU A 57 -7.81 2.42 -13.17
C LEU A 57 -7.76 1.30 -14.20
N ALA A 58 -7.37 0.08 -13.79
CA ALA A 58 -7.28 -1.09 -14.67
C ALA A 58 -8.65 -1.79 -14.90
N ARG A 59 -9.76 -1.19 -14.42
CA ARG A 59 -11.13 -1.73 -14.52
C ARG A 59 -11.27 -3.13 -13.89
N TYR A 60 -10.71 -3.28 -12.67
CA TYR A 60 -11.03 -4.40 -11.80
C TYR A 60 -12.12 -3.98 -10.81
N ARG A 61 -12.99 -4.91 -10.49
CA ARG A 61 -13.96 -4.78 -9.40
C ARG A 61 -13.38 -5.43 -8.16
N VAL A 62 -13.27 -4.68 -7.07
CA VAL A 62 -12.89 -5.23 -5.77
C VAL A 62 -14.02 -6.15 -5.29
N VAL A 63 -13.69 -7.39 -5.04
CA VAL A 63 -14.61 -8.41 -4.47
C VAL A 63 -14.59 -8.32 -2.95
N ARG A 64 -13.40 -8.15 -2.38
CA ARG A 64 -13.15 -8.03 -0.94
C ARG A 64 -11.88 -7.25 -0.68
N ALA A 65 -11.90 -6.41 0.35
CA ALA A 65 -10.69 -5.81 0.93
C ALA A 65 -10.77 -5.95 2.46
N THR A 66 -9.65 -6.25 3.12
CA THR A 66 -9.61 -6.47 4.57
C THR A 66 -8.23 -6.13 5.14
N HIS A 67 -8.24 -5.63 6.39
CA HIS A 67 -7.04 -5.42 7.20
C HIS A 67 -6.75 -6.59 8.16
N SER A 68 -7.56 -7.66 8.11
CA SER A 68 -7.45 -8.83 8.99
C SER A 68 -7.73 -10.15 8.23
N TRP A 69 -6.94 -10.40 7.20
CA TRP A 69 -7.11 -11.59 6.35
C TRP A 69 -7.12 -12.89 7.15
N ARG A 70 -6.20 -13.05 8.11
CA ARG A 70 -6.09 -14.28 8.91
C ARG A 70 -7.30 -14.57 9.78
N ALA A 71 -7.94 -13.53 10.34
CA ALA A 71 -9.14 -13.71 11.14
C ALA A 71 -10.31 -14.27 10.30
N ALA A 72 -10.40 -13.86 9.04
CA ALA A 72 -11.45 -14.34 8.12
C ALA A 72 -11.09 -15.68 7.44
N HIS A 73 -9.80 -16.05 7.39
CA HIS A 73 -9.28 -17.22 6.67
C HIS A 73 -8.21 -17.94 7.50
N PRO A 74 -8.55 -18.51 8.67
CA PRO A 74 -7.57 -19.14 9.57
C PRO A 74 -6.86 -20.32 8.93
N ASP A 75 -7.57 -21.08 8.07
CA ASP A 75 -7.05 -22.29 7.41
C ASP A 75 -6.40 -21.99 6.04
N ALA A 76 -6.33 -20.71 5.61
CA ALA A 76 -5.70 -20.39 4.33
C ALA A 76 -4.20 -20.69 4.37
N PRO A 77 -3.61 -21.18 3.25
CA PRO A 77 -2.16 -21.42 3.20
C PRO A 77 -1.35 -20.20 3.61
N GLU A 78 -0.37 -20.42 4.46
CA GLU A 78 0.57 -19.41 4.94
C GLU A 78 1.95 -19.66 4.34
N THR A 79 2.60 -18.59 3.86
CA THR A 79 3.99 -18.69 3.43
C THR A 79 4.93 -18.52 4.62
N GLU A 80 6.13 -19.10 4.55
CA GLU A 80 7.16 -18.90 5.58
C GLU A 80 7.48 -17.42 5.83
N TYR A 81 7.43 -16.61 4.76
CA TYR A 81 7.64 -15.17 4.86
C TYR A 81 6.51 -14.47 5.63
N GLU A 82 5.26 -14.83 5.33
CA GLU A 82 4.08 -14.33 6.04
C GLU A 82 4.16 -14.66 7.54
N ALA A 83 4.47 -15.93 7.88
CA ALA A 83 4.62 -16.35 9.26
C ALA A 83 5.70 -15.55 10.02
N LYS A 84 6.83 -15.28 9.37
CA LYS A 84 7.89 -14.43 9.95
C LYS A 84 7.47 -12.99 10.19
N LEU A 85 6.66 -12.41 9.29
CA LEU A 85 6.12 -11.06 9.47
C LEU A 85 5.08 -11.01 10.60
N VAL A 86 4.14 -11.95 10.61
CA VAL A 86 3.10 -12.05 11.65
C VAL A 86 3.71 -12.25 13.04
N ALA A 87 4.77 -13.07 13.16
CA ALA A 87 5.50 -13.24 14.41
C ALA A 87 6.15 -11.94 14.93
N LYS A 88 6.35 -10.94 14.06
CA LYS A 88 6.83 -9.59 14.41
C LYS A 88 5.70 -8.58 14.60
N GLY A 89 4.45 -9.03 14.62
CA GLY A 89 3.28 -8.17 14.80
C GLY A 89 2.73 -7.53 13.52
N ALA A 90 3.18 -7.96 12.34
CA ALA A 90 2.66 -7.44 11.08
C ALA A 90 1.20 -7.85 10.87
N PRO A 91 0.33 -6.93 10.42
CA PRO A 91 -0.99 -7.29 9.95
C PRO A 91 -0.91 -8.04 8.61
N VAL A 92 -1.91 -8.86 8.31
CA VAL A 92 -2.09 -9.43 6.96
C VAL A 92 -3.28 -8.74 6.31
N LEU A 93 -2.96 -7.75 5.49
CA LEU A 93 -3.92 -7.02 4.69
C LEU A 93 -4.14 -7.75 3.36
N ALA A 94 -5.33 -7.70 2.81
CA ALA A 94 -5.58 -8.33 1.51
C ALA A 94 -6.63 -7.58 0.69
N VAL A 95 -6.49 -7.68 -0.63
CA VAL A 95 -7.53 -7.33 -1.59
C VAL A 95 -7.69 -8.47 -2.60
N GLU A 96 -8.94 -8.86 -2.81
CA GLU A 96 -9.38 -9.76 -3.87
C GLU A 96 -10.13 -8.94 -4.91
N ALA A 97 -9.73 -9.05 -6.18
CA ALA A 97 -10.33 -8.30 -7.27
C ALA A 97 -10.44 -9.14 -8.54
N ALA A 98 -11.47 -8.91 -9.31
CA ALA A 98 -11.72 -9.59 -10.59
C ALA A 98 -11.83 -8.55 -11.72
N PRO A 99 -11.36 -8.86 -12.94
CA PRO A 99 -11.61 -8.00 -14.10
C PRO A 99 -13.11 -7.77 -14.28
N THR A 100 -13.50 -6.55 -14.63
CA THR A 100 -14.87 -6.28 -15.08
C THR A 100 -15.09 -6.82 -16.49
N ALA A 101 -16.35 -6.87 -16.94
CA ALA A 101 -16.71 -7.24 -18.31
C ALA A 101 -16.29 -6.17 -19.35
N GLU A 102 -15.97 -4.96 -18.90
CA GLU A 102 -15.47 -3.89 -19.79
C GLU A 102 -14.10 -4.26 -20.37
N PRO A 103 -13.80 -3.85 -21.61
CA PRO A 103 -12.47 -4.01 -22.18
C PRO A 103 -11.40 -3.37 -21.26
N ALA A 104 -10.18 -3.90 -21.32
CA ALA A 104 -9.06 -3.23 -20.65
C ALA A 104 -8.91 -1.79 -21.20
N PRO A 105 -8.62 -0.80 -20.35
CA PRO A 105 -8.34 0.54 -20.84
C PRO A 105 -7.05 0.56 -21.66
N ASP A 106 -6.96 1.49 -22.61
CA ASP A 106 -5.68 1.76 -23.29
C ASP A 106 -4.74 2.45 -22.27
N PRO A 107 -3.54 1.90 -22.04
CA PRO A 107 -2.58 2.52 -21.13
C PRO A 107 -2.24 3.98 -21.46
N SER A 108 -2.25 4.35 -22.73
CA SER A 108 -1.95 5.72 -23.19
C SER A 108 -3.04 6.75 -22.83
N GLU A 109 -4.25 6.28 -22.54
CA GLU A 109 -5.40 7.12 -22.17
C GLU A 109 -5.59 7.25 -20.65
N ILE A 110 -4.81 6.49 -19.86
CA ILE A 110 -4.94 6.49 -18.41
C ILE A 110 -4.31 7.75 -17.83
N VAL A 111 -5.15 8.56 -17.18
CA VAL A 111 -4.68 9.63 -16.30
C VAL A 111 -4.38 9.00 -14.94
N GLN A 112 -3.11 8.89 -14.59
CA GLN A 112 -2.68 8.35 -13.31
C GLN A 112 -3.17 9.24 -12.18
N THR A 113 -4.10 8.75 -11.36
CA THR A 113 -4.66 9.47 -10.21
C THR A 113 -4.10 8.98 -8.88
N ALA A 114 -3.56 7.76 -8.85
CA ALA A 114 -2.93 7.21 -7.65
C ALA A 114 -1.63 7.95 -7.30
N HIS A 115 -1.36 8.09 -6.01
CA HIS A 115 -0.09 8.64 -5.55
C HIS A 115 1.07 7.72 -5.95
N ALA A 116 2.06 8.27 -6.62
CA ALA A 116 3.22 7.50 -7.05
C ALA A 116 4.16 7.14 -5.89
N SER A 117 4.17 7.94 -4.82
CA SER A 117 4.92 7.68 -3.58
C SER A 117 4.02 7.02 -2.54
N LEU A 118 4.43 5.89 -1.96
CA LEU A 118 3.65 5.28 -0.88
C LEU A 118 3.70 6.08 0.43
N TYR A 119 4.65 7.01 0.55
CA TYR A 119 4.69 7.91 1.71
C TYR A 119 3.51 8.89 1.74
N ASP A 120 2.87 9.15 0.59
CA ASP A 120 1.71 10.03 0.47
C ASP A 120 0.44 9.42 1.08
N TYR A 121 0.43 8.09 1.33
CA TYR A 121 -0.65 7.37 2.00
C TYR A 121 -0.42 7.20 3.52
N LEU A 122 0.70 7.70 4.05
CA LEU A 122 0.94 7.68 5.49
C LEU A 122 0.06 8.71 6.20
N PRO A 123 -0.39 8.44 7.44
CA PRO A 123 -1.14 9.41 8.22
C PRO A 123 -0.29 10.66 8.52
N ALA A 124 -0.94 11.80 8.66
CA ALA A 124 -0.26 13.07 9.00
C ALA A 124 0.48 12.97 10.34
N ASN A 125 -0.10 12.24 11.31
CA ASN A 125 0.54 11.92 12.58
C ASN A 125 1.13 10.51 12.52
N LEU A 126 2.45 10.43 12.33
CA LEU A 126 3.15 9.15 12.23
C LEU A 126 3.25 8.39 13.56
N ASP A 127 2.99 9.04 14.69
CA ASP A 127 2.99 8.39 16.02
C ASP A 127 1.72 7.54 16.24
N GLU A 128 0.70 7.69 15.38
CA GLU A 128 -0.51 6.85 15.35
C GLU A 128 -0.32 5.52 14.62
N LEU A 129 0.84 5.29 14.00
CA LEU A 129 1.12 4.03 13.33
C LEU A 129 1.39 2.92 14.33
N ASP A 130 0.49 1.97 14.45
CA ASP A 130 0.67 0.74 15.25
C ASP A 130 1.72 -0.19 14.64
N TYR A 131 1.87 -0.15 13.32
CA TYR A 131 2.84 -0.95 12.58
C TYR A 131 3.46 -0.12 11.45
N VAL A 132 4.77 -0.21 11.31
CA VAL A 132 5.49 0.38 10.17
C VAL A 132 5.77 -0.73 9.16
N PRO A 133 5.30 -0.61 7.90
CA PRO A 133 5.50 -1.63 6.88
C PRO A 133 6.96 -1.96 6.66
N HIS A 134 7.26 -3.25 6.44
CA HIS A 134 8.63 -3.70 6.20
C HIS A 134 9.27 -2.99 5.00
N GLY A 135 10.47 -2.46 5.21
CA GLY A 135 11.21 -1.67 4.22
C GLY A 135 10.86 -0.17 4.21
N MET A 136 9.95 0.31 5.08
CA MET A 136 9.63 1.73 5.26
C MET A 136 10.15 2.30 6.58
N GLU A 137 10.72 1.49 7.46
CA GLU A 137 11.10 1.82 8.84
C GLU A 137 12.05 3.04 8.88
N GLY A 138 13.13 3.00 8.11
CA GLY A 138 14.10 4.10 8.08
C GLY A 138 13.54 5.42 7.56
N ALA A 139 12.61 5.37 6.60
CA ALA A 139 11.98 6.57 6.08
C ALA A 139 10.99 7.17 7.10
N VAL A 140 10.15 6.34 7.72
CA VAL A 140 9.20 6.77 8.75
C VAL A 140 9.92 7.37 9.94
N GLU A 141 11.01 6.75 10.41
CA GLU A 141 11.83 7.28 11.50
C GLU A 141 12.45 8.65 11.15
N ASN A 142 12.98 8.81 9.94
CA ASN A 142 13.50 10.11 9.48
C ASN A 142 12.39 11.18 9.44
N MET A 143 11.18 10.83 9.00
CA MET A 143 10.05 11.75 8.98
C MET A 143 9.61 12.13 10.40
N ARG A 144 9.54 11.19 11.34
CA ARG A 144 9.27 11.45 12.77
C ARG A 144 10.29 12.40 13.37
N ASN A 145 11.58 12.15 13.14
CA ASN A 145 12.66 12.99 13.63
C ASN A 145 12.59 14.42 13.04
N HIS A 146 12.23 14.55 11.77
CA HIS A 146 12.04 15.85 11.14
C HIS A 146 10.87 16.61 11.77
N ALA A 147 9.74 15.96 11.99
CA ALA A 147 8.55 16.55 12.62
C ALA A 147 8.86 17.05 14.04
N ARG A 148 9.57 16.25 14.86
CA ARG A 148 9.98 16.64 16.22
C ARG A 148 10.85 17.90 16.19
N ARG A 149 11.88 17.98 15.32
CA ARG A 149 12.74 19.15 15.18
C ARG A 149 11.98 20.41 14.76
N LEU A 150 10.95 20.27 13.92
CA LEU A 150 10.10 21.41 13.54
C LEU A 150 9.26 21.89 14.72
N ALA A 151 8.66 20.98 15.48
CA ALA A 151 7.88 21.29 16.67
C ALA A 151 8.74 22.00 17.74
N GLU A 152 9.96 21.53 17.99
CA GLU A 152 10.92 22.17 18.92
C GLU A 152 11.28 23.58 18.49
N LYS A 153 11.53 23.82 17.20
CA LYS A 153 11.82 25.15 16.65
C LYS A 153 10.65 26.11 16.79
N GLN A 154 9.42 25.63 16.55
CA GLN A 154 8.21 26.44 16.71
C GLN A 154 7.98 26.81 18.18
N ALA A 155 8.15 25.86 19.11
CA ALA A 155 8.03 26.10 20.54
C ALA A 155 9.09 27.13 21.05
N ALA A 156 10.33 27.01 20.57
CA ALA A 156 11.40 27.96 20.93
C ALA A 156 11.15 29.38 20.37
N GLY A 157 10.60 29.47 19.14
CA GLY A 157 10.22 30.74 18.53
C GLY A 157 9.09 31.46 19.27
N ALA A 158 8.07 30.71 19.72
CA ALA A 158 6.95 31.27 20.47
C ALA A 158 7.36 31.81 21.85
N HIS A 159 8.37 31.24 22.51
CA HIS A 159 8.87 31.75 23.79
C HIS A 159 9.71 33.03 23.64
N GLY A 160 10.33 33.25 22.48
CA GLY A 160 11.11 34.46 22.20
C GLY A 160 10.28 35.72 21.91
N GLU A 161 9.03 35.55 21.48
CA GLU A 161 8.10 36.66 21.17
C GLU A 161 7.35 37.19 22.41
N ILE A 162 7.19 36.38 23.44
CA ILE A 162 6.50 36.77 24.69
C ILE A 162 7.47 37.54 25.65
N ALA A 163 8.76 37.51 25.37
CA ALA A 163 9.80 38.15 26.22
C ALA A 163 10.29 39.53 25.68
N ARG A 164 9.54 40.13 24.79
CA ARG A 164 9.73 41.55 24.32
C ARG A 164 8.48 42.39 24.66
#